data_e3fe22b2c4426a4fa93f767026054153
#
_entry.id   e3fe22b2c4426a4fa93f767026054153
#
_cell.length_a   1.000
_cell.length_b   1.000
_cell.length_c   1.000
_cell.angle_alpha   90.00
_cell.angle_beta   90.00
_cell.angle_gamma   90.00
#
_symmetry.space_group_name_H-M   'P 1'
#
loop_
_entity.id
_entity.type
_entity.pdbx_description
1 polymer ?
#
loop_
_entity_poly.entity_id
_entity_poly.type
_entity_poly.pdbx_seq_one_letter_code
_entity_poly.pdbx_strand_id
1 'polypeptide(L)'
;MPEISHEAADAIALRLFQTREGRTGPYPLYHRLRELAPVHKSSLGVWLLTRYGDISAMLRDPRLGKNFARQMETTIGSDWRDHPAVANRERSMLNLDGPAHTRLRSRVLQAFKHRSIDALRPTIERAVEALLAPYAEAGGGDLMQAVAFPLPVTVIGEMLGVPAPDRPPFRALVADVVAILELKPTPEMLAKADAAEATIRSYFLDLIAEKRRRPDEGVLSQLVHGGDDDPLDEGEIAGMASLLFGAGFETTTNLIGNGLWGLLQHPDQMAKLRGDPSLFADLPDELLRYDGTAQAAVRYTMAEVEVGGMKIPPGESVLALLGAGNHDPEEFARPDAIDVARPRFRPLSFGGGIHFCLGAALARAEIEITFRALLDRFERIELAGAKPRFRDRLILRGVESLDLACRVAAGGGLARVAASRRTEEAAAAPAAVAERAPADPGGVRPASRSGVDDGPWRNALRSKVESDAAATATGAWVRSGPELTATIVLLARAGLFRRCTPQEIEELATTAYPMSFEPGDRLTIQGAESLDCYVIAEGEAEVVIDGRTVRTVGEHDVVGERGPLEGTARTATVTAMSHMATYAISRARLLDLAEKSPTAAEGMFAYMRERYPDR
;
A
#
# COMPACT_ATOMS: atom_id res chain seq x y z
N MET A 1 29.25 -5.25 -38.05
CA MET A 1 29.21 -4.82 -36.64
C MET A 1 27.85 -4.29 -36.15
N PRO A 2 26.95 -3.68 -36.95
CA PRO A 2 25.62 -3.25 -36.43
C PRO A 2 24.68 -4.40 -36.05
N GLU A 3 24.69 -5.53 -36.74
CA GLU A 3 23.82 -6.69 -36.46
C GLU A 3 24.13 -7.39 -35.13
N ILE A 4 25.41 -7.60 -34.80
CA ILE A 4 25.84 -8.25 -33.54
C ILE A 4 25.45 -7.37 -32.32
N SER A 5 25.47 -6.07 -32.48
CA SER A 5 25.05 -5.13 -31.42
C SER A 5 23.53 -5.17 -31.21
N HIS A 6 22.73 -5.36 -32.25
CA HIS A 6 21.27 -5.43 -32.15
C HIS A 6 20.79 -6.73 -31.48
N GLU A 7 21.32 -7.89 -31.87
CA GLU A 7 21.02 -9.18 -31.24
C GLU A 7 21.39 -9.20 -29.74
N ALA A 8 22.57 -8.64 -29.42
CA ALA A 8 23.01 -8.56 -28.02
C ALA A 8 22.12 -7.63 -27.21
N ALA A 9 21.68 -6.49 -27.75
CA ALA A 9 20.76 -5.58 -27.12
C ALA A 9 19.38 -6.22 -26.91
N ASP A 10 18.90 -6.97 -27.90
CA ASP A 10 17.61 -7.68 -27.79
C ASP A 10 17.64 -8.80 -26.75
N ALA A 11 18.73 -9.57 -26.68
CA ALA A 11 18.91 -10.56 -25.63
C ALA A 11 18.87 -9.95 -24.22
N ILE A 12 19.44 -8.75 -24.04
CA ILE A 12 19.37 -8.02 -22.78
C ILE A 12 17.94 -7.55 -22.48
N ALA A 13 17.24 -7.02 -23.49
CA ALA A 13 15.84 -6.62 -23.35
C ALA A 13 14.95 -7.81 -22.96
N LEU A 14 15.10 -8.96 -23.62
CA LEU A 14 14.37 -10.18 -23.26
C LEU A 14 14.68 -10.63 -21.83
N ARG A 15 15.95 -10.63 -21.43
CA ARG A 15 16.34 -10.97 -20.06
C ARG A 15 15.71 -10.01 -19.03
N LEU A 16 15.71 -8.71 -19.31
CA LEU A 16 15.12 -7.68 -18.45
C LEU A 16 13.65 -7.93 -18.16
N PHE A 17 12.86 -8.26 -19.18
CA PHE A 17 11.41 -8.38 -19.04
C PHE A 17 10.93 -9.81 -18.74
N GLN A 18 11.63 -10.84 -19.20
CA GLN A 18 11.14 -12.22 -19.13
C GLN A 18 11.72 -13.01 -17.97
N THR A 19 12.83 -12.56 -17.35
CA THR A 19 13.42 -13.28 -16.23
C THR A 19 13.16 -12.58 -14.90
N ARG A 20 12.96 -13.38 -13.82
CA ARG A 20 12.85 -12.82 -12.47
C ARG A 20 14.10 -12.02 -12.08
N GLU A 21 15.29 -12.54 -12.42
CA GLU A 21 16.57 -11.86 -12.15
C GLU A 21 16.60 -10.47 -12.81
N GLY A 22 16.18 -10.38 -14.08
CA GLY A 22 16.11 -9.11 -14.80
C GLY A 22 15.13 -8.12 -14.17
N ARG A 23 13.95 -8.59 -13.76
CA ARG A 23 12.94 -7.73 -13.11
C ARG A 23 13.34 -7.30 -11.71
N THR A 24 14.00 -8.16 -10.94
CA THR A 24 14.39 -7.84 -9.55
C THR A 24 15.74 -7.15 -9.42
N GLY A 25 16.60 -7.22 -10.45
CA GLY A 25 17.94 -6.59 -10.49
C GLY A 25 18.23 -5.91 -11.82
N PRO A 26 17.46 -4.89 -12.26
CA PRO A 26 17.53 -4.39 -13.65
C PRO A 26 18.76 -3.54 -13.96
N TYR A 27 19.42 -2.92 -12.99
CA TYR A 27 20.43 -1.88 -13.22
C TYR A 27 21.64 -2.31 -14.06
N PRO A 28 22.26 -3.50 -13.84
CA PRO A 28 23.34 -3.97 -14.71
C PRO A 28 22.90 -4.15 -16.17
N LEU A 29 21.64 -4.58 -16.38
CA LEU A 29 21.08 -4.74 -17.72
C LEU A 29 20.78 -3.38 -18.36
N TYR A 30 20.34 -2.38 -17.58
CA TYR A 30 20.14 -1.01 -18.05
C TYR A 30 21.46 -0.39 -18.56
N HIS A 31 22.54 -0.52 -17.79
CA HIS A 31 23.85 -0.04 -18.21
C HIS A 31 24.28 -0.69 -19.52
N ARG A 32 24.19 -2.02 -19.59
CA ARG A 32 24.62 -2.74 -20.77
C ARG A 32 23.76 -2.44 -21.99
N LEU A 33 22.45 -2.28 -21.84
CA LEU A 33 21.55 -1.88 -22.92
C LEU A 33 21.89 -0.47 -23.43
N ARG A 34 22.14 0.49 -22.52
CA ARG A 34 22.52 1.87 -22.88
C ARG A 34 23.84 1.93 -23.66
N GLU A 35 24.84 1.13 -23.27
CA GLU A 35 26.11 1.05 -23.97
C GLU A 35 25.99 0.49 -25.39
N LEU A 36 25.17 -0.54 -25.57
CA LEU A 36 25.02 -1.23 -26.84
C LEU A 36 24.08 -0.50 -27.82
N ALA A 37 22.91 -0.09 -27.31
CA ALA A 37 21.85 0.51 -28.10
C ALA A 37 20.95 1.39 -27.24
N PRO A 38 21.31 2.67 -27.01
CA PRO A 38 20.55 3.56 -26.13
C PRO A 38 19.12 3.81 -26.59
N VAL A 39 18.85 3.69 -27.87
CA VAL A 39 17.53 3.63 -28.50
C VAL A 39 17.45 2.31 -29.28
N HIS A 40 16.61 1.39 -28.81
CA HIS A 40 16.56 0.02 -29.33
C HIS A 40 15.14 -0.40 -29.69
N LYS A 41 14.93 -0.89 -30.92
CA LYS A 41 13.71 -1.59 -31.32
C LYS A 41 13.81 -3.05 -30.90
N SER A 42 13.12 -3.43 -29.83
CA SER A 42 13.15 -4.80 -29.34
C SER A 42 12.23 -5.73 -30.12
N SER A 43 12.58 -7.03 -30.17
CA SER A 43 11.71 -8.11 -30.67
C SER A 43 10.39 -8.24 -29.88
N LEU A 44 10.29 -7.61 -28.71
CA LEU A 44 9.03 -7.46 -27.97
C LEU A 44 8.04 -6.48 -28.63
N GLY A 45 8.42 -5.85 -29.76
CA GLY A 45 7.57 -4.91 -30.48
C GLY A 45 7.57 -3.49 -29.95
N VAL A 46 8.45 -3.17 -29.00
CA VAL A 46 8.54 -1.85 -28.37
C VAL A 46 9.91 -1.20 -28.60
N TRP A 47 9.94 0.12 -28.67
CA TRP A 47 11.19 0.90 -28.65
C TRP A 47 11.58 1.16 -27.20
N LEU A 48 12.82 0.90 -26.85
CA LEU A 48 13.39 1.10 -25.52
C LEU A 48 14.30 2.33 -25.52
N LEU A 49 14.11 3.23 -24.56
CA LEU A 49 14.97 4.40 -24.33
C LEU A 49 15.67 4.25 -22.98
N THR A 50 16.99 4.52 -22.94
CA THR A 50 17.82 4.34 -21.74
C THR A 50 18.58 5.57 -21.30
N ARG A 51 18.73 6.61 -22.15
CA ARG A 51 19.42 7.86 -21.81
C ARG A 51 18.47 8.85 -21.15
N TYR A 52 18.95 9.58 -20.17
CA TYR A 52 18.17 10.61 -19.45
C TYR A 52 17.61 11.67 -20.41
N GLY A 53 18.46 12.23 -21.30
CA GLY A 53 18.06 13.27 -22.25
C GLY A 53 16.94 12.83 -23.18
N ASP A 54 17.06 11.64 -23.78
CA ASP A 54 16.07 11.06 -24.69
C ASP A 54 14.73 10.81 -23.98
N ILE A 55 14.77 10.22 -22.79
CA ILE A 55 13.59 9.96 -21.97
C ILE A 55 12.93 11.27 -21.53
N SER A 56 13.71 12.23 -21.06
CA SER A 56 13.22 13.54 -20.63
C SER A 56 12.54 14.31 -21.76
N ALA A 57 13.09 14.25 -22.98
CA ALA A 57 12.50 14.82 -24.18
C ALA A 57 11.19 14.12 -24.56
N MET A 58 11.21 12.78 -24.65
CA MET A 58 10.05 11.94 -24.95
C MET A 58 8.86 12.21 -24.02
N LEU A 59 9.10 12.33 -22.72
CA LEU A 59 8.03 12.55 -21.74
C LEU A 59 7.32 13.91 -21.88
N ARG A 60 7.90 14.86 -22.62
CA ARG A 60 7.38 16.21 -22.85
C ARG A 60 6.93 16.46 -24.28
N ASP A 61 7.25 15.57 -25.20
CA ASP A 61 6.91 15.75 -26.63
C ASP A 61 5.41 15.47 -26.84
N PRO A 62 4.62 16.45 -27.33
CA PRO A 62 3.18 16.27 -27.55
C PRO A 62 2.85 15.27 -28.66
N ARG A 63 3.84 14.88 -29.49
CA ARG A 63 3.68 13.83 -30.51
C ARG A 63 3.74 12.43 -29.91
N LEU A 64 4.08 12.31 -28.63
CA LEU A 64 4.18 11.06 -27.87
C LEU A 64 3.09 11.03 -26.79
N GLY A 65 1.95 10.45 -27.13
CA GLY A 65 0.75 10.43 -26.31
C GLY A 65 0.43 9.05 -25.73
N LYS A 66 -0.79 8.93 -25.27
CA LYS A 66 -1.40 7.69 -24.81
C LYS A 66 -2.25 7.10 -25.93
N ASN A 67 -2.12 5.82 -26.16
CA ASN A 67 -3.02 5.05 -27.01
C ASN A 67 -3.42 3.78 -26.27
N PHE A 68 -4.28 3.97 -25.26
CA PHE A 68 -4.62 2.92 -24.30
C PHE A 68 -5.24 1.70 -25.00
N ALA A 69 -6.17 1.91 -25.93
CA ALA A 69 -6.80 0.82 -26.66
C ALA A 69 -5.77 -0.05 -27.38
N ARG A 70 -4.87 0.56 -28.17
CA ARG A 70 -3.82 -0.17 -28.86
C ARG A 70 -2.84 -0.85 -27.90
N GLN A 71 -2.54 -0.20 -26.77
CA GLN A 71 -1.70 -0.82 -25.73
C GLN A 71 -2.35 -2.11 -25.23
N MET A 72 -3.62 -2.08 -24.92
CA MET A 72 -4.35 -3.23 -24.38
C MET A 72 -4.52 -4.33 -25.44
N GLU A 73 -4.83 -3.96 -26.68
CA GLU A 73 -4.86 -4.91 -27.79
C GLU A 73 -3.52 -5.65 -27.97
N THR A 74 -2.40 -4.95 -27.80
CA THR A 74 -1.05 -5.56 -27.93
C THR A 74 -0.68 -6.40 -26.71
N THR A 75 -1.11 -5.98 -25.51
CA THR A 75 -0.67 -6.57 -24.24
C THR A 75 -1.56 -7.73 -23.80
N ILE A 76 -2.88 -7.62 -24.02
CA ILE A 76 -3.90 -8.57 -23.56
C ILE A 76 -4.54 -9.30 -24.74
N GLY A 77 -4.98 -8.56 -25.77
CA GLY A 77 -5.69 -9.09 -26.92
C GLY A 77 -6.93 -8.27 -27.26
N SER A 78 -7.70 -8.71 -28.27
CA SER A 78 -8.91 -8.00 -28.74
C SER A 78 -10.06 -7.97 -27.73
N ASP A 79 -10.04 -8.87 -26.77
CA ASP A 79 -11.03 -9.07 -25.69
C ASP A 79 -10.73 -8.26 -24.42
N TRP A 80 -9.75 -7.36 -24.44
CA TRP A 80 -9.36 -6.57 -23.28
C TRP A 80 -10.52 -5.77 -22.64
N ARG A 81 -11.57 -5.43 -23.41
CA ARG A 81 -12.74 -4.74 -22.89
C ARG A 81 -13.69 -5.64 -22.07
N ASP A 82 -13.50 -6.95 -22.16
CA ASP A 82 -14.24 -7.93 -21.35
C ASP A 82 -13.68 -7.98 -19.91
N HIS A 83 -12.54 -7.31 -19.66
CA HIS A 83 -11.91 -7.18 -18.35
C HIS A 83 -12.23 -5.81 -17.71
N PRO A 84 -13.15 -5.72 -16.73
CA PRO A 84 -13.51 -4.46 -16.06
C PRO A 84 -12.32 -3.70 -15.48
N ALA A 85 -11.33 -4.40 -14.89
CA ALA A 85 -10.11 -3.78 -14.36
C ALA A 85 -9.30 -3.05 -15.42
N VAL A 86 -9.43 -3.44 -16.67
CA VAL A 86 -8.76 -2.83 -17.82
C VAL A 86 -9.66 -1.78 -18.47
N ALA A 87 -10.91 -2.14 -18.79
CA ALA A 87 -11.86 -1.28 -19.49
C ALA A 87 -12.13 0.03 -18.74
N ASN A 88 -12.31 -0.01 -17.41
CA ASN A 88 -12.52 1.18 -16.58
C ASN A 88 -11.34 2.17 -16.63
N ARG A 89 -10.14 1.71 -16.97
CA ARG A 89 -8.95 2.58 -17.06
C ARG A 89 -8.87 3.35 -18.36
N GLU A 90 -9.63 2.98 -19.39
CA GLU A 90 -9.67 3.72 -20.67
C GLU A 90 -10.06 5.18 -20.47
N ARG A 91 -10.97 5.45 -19.53
CA ARG A 91 -11.46 6.81 -19.19
C ARG A 91 -10.66 7.49 -18.06
N SER A 92 -9.61 6.85 -17.55
CA SER A 92 -8.77 7.41 -16.48
C SER A 92 -7.87 8.53 -17.02
N MET A 93 -7.69 9.60 -16.24
CA MET A 93 -6.77 10.70 -16.60
C MET A 93 -5.32 10.21 -16.83
N LEU A 94 -4.93 9.04 -16.30
CA LEU A 94 -3.62 8.45 -16.54
C LEU A 94 -3.44 7.99 -18.00
N ASN A 95 -4.54 7.63 -18.68
CA ASN A 95 -4.55 7.03 -20.01
C ASN A 95 -5.16 7.92 -21.09
N LEU A 96 -5.55 9.14 -20.73
CA LEU A 96 -6.09 10.15 -21.63
C LEU A 96 -5.06 11.23 -21.96
N ASP A 97 -5.20 11.86 -23.11
CA ASP A 97 -4.43 13.04 -23.53
C ASP A 97 -5.37 14.22 -23.87
N GLY A 98 -4.78 15.37 -24.20
CA GLY A 98 -5.49 16.54 -24.70
C GLY A 98 -6.56 17.09 -23.73
N PRO A 99 -7.71 17.57 -24.28
CA PRO A 99 -8.75 18.22 -23.49
C PRO A 99 -9.38 17.31 -22.43
N ALA A 100 -9.59 16.03 -22.75
CA ALA A 100 -10.18 15.06 -21.81
C ALA A 100 -9.29 14.85 -20.58
N HIS A 101 -7.97 14.70 -20.77
CA HIS A 101 -7.01 14.65 -19.67
C HIS A 101 -7.06 15.94 -18.84
N THR A 102 -7.00 17.10 -19.50
CA THR A 102 -6.97 18.41 -18.84
C THR A 102 -8.22 18.63 -17.98
N ARG A 103 -9.40 18.25 -18.50
CA ARG A 103 -10.66 18.31 -17.79
C ARG A 103 -10.62 17.54 -16.47
N LEU A 104 -10.28 16.26 -16.52
CA LEU A 104 -10.23 15.42 -15.32
C LEU A 104 -9.14 15.90 -14.34
N ARG A 105 -7.94 16.19 -14.86
CA ARG A 105 -6.81 16.61 -14.02
C ARG A 105 -7.06 17.92 -13.29
N SER A 106 -7.69 18.90 -13.93
CA SER A 106 -7.99 20.19 -13.31
C SER A 106 -8.86 20.09 -12.07
N ARG A 107 -9.77 19.09 -12.01
CA ARG A 107 -10.68 18.87 -10.88
C ARG A 107 -9.97 18.49 -9.60
N VAL A 108 -8.86 17.75 -9.69
CA VAL A 108 -8.09 17.29 -8.52
C VAL A 108 -6.85 18.14 -8.23
N LEU A 109 -6.42 18.96 -9.19
CA LEU A 109 -5.13 19.67 -9.09
C LEU A 109 -5.02 20.57 -7.85
N GLN A 110 -6.14 21.15 -7.39
CA GLN A 110 -6.15 22.06 -6.23
C GLN A 110 -5.76 21.33 -4.95
N ALA A 111 -6.23 20.09 -4.76
CA ALA A 111 -5.94 19.29 -3.58
C ALA A 111 -4.45 18.89 -3.47
N PHE A 112 -3.73 18.88 -4.60
CA PHE A 112 -2.32 18.49 -4.68
C PHE A 112 -1.36 19.68 -4.84
N LYS A 113 -1.84 20.93 -4.70
CA LYS A 113 -0.94 22.09 -4.66
C LYS A 113 -0.09 22.10 -3.40
N HIS A 114 1.11 22.69 -3.48
CA HIS A 114 2.04 22.80 -2.35
C HIS A 114 1.35 23.26 -1.06
N ARG A 115 0.54 24.34 -1.11
CA ARG A 115 -0.17 24.85 0.06
C ARG A 115 -1.09 23.81 0.72
N SER A 116 -1.79 23.00 -0.09
CA SER A 116 -2.68 21.95 0.42
C SER A 116 -1.88 20.81 1.03
N ILE A 117 -0.74 20.45 0.42
CA ILE A 117 0.17 19.43 0.95
C ILE A 117 0.88 19.91 2.21
N ASP A 118 1.31 21.17 2.28
CA ASP A 118 1.90 21.74 3.51
C ASP A 118 0.91 21.69 4.68
N ALA A 119 -0.39 21.90 4.43
CA ALA A 119 -1.43 21.74 5.45
C ALA A 119 -1.61 20.29 5.93
N LEU A 120 -1.19 19.30 5.14
CA LEU A 120 -1.22 17.88 5.52
C LEU A 120 0.03 17.42 6.31
N ARG A 121 1.13 18.19 6.30
CA ARG A 121 2.37 17.79 7.01
C ARG A 121 2.12 17.40 8.48
N PRO A 122 1.35 18.15 9.29
CA PRO A 122 1.04 17.71 10.66
C PRO A 122 0.27 16.38 10.75
N THR A 123 -0.56 16.08 9.76
CA THR A 123 -1.28 14.79 9.68
C THR A 123 -0.33 13.66 9.35
N ILE A 124 0.59 13.87 8.39
CA ILE A 124 1.64 12.91 8.05
C ILE A 124 2.54 12.65 9.25
N GLU A 125 2.97 13.69 9.97
CA GLU A 125 3.80 13.60 11.18
C GLU A 125 3.12 12.76 12.27
N ARG A 126 1.83 13.01 12.53
CA ARG A 126 1.04 12.20 13.50
C ARG A 126 0.94 10.74 13.07
N ALA A 127 0.69 10.48 11.78
CA ALA A 127 0.61 9.12 11.25
C ALA A 127 1.94 8.39 11.37
N VAL A 128 3.05 9.03 11.01
CA VAL A 128 4.41 8.47 11.16
C VAL A 128 4.70 8.16 12.62
N GLU A 129 4.39 9.09 13.53
CA GLU A 129 4.62 8.89 14.97
C GLU A 129 3.81 7.72 15.52
N ALA A 130 2.52 7.63 15.17
CA ALA A 130 1.64 6.54 15.60
C ALA A 130 2.13 5.15 15.13
N LEU A 131 2.77 5.09 13.96
CA LEU A 131 3.33 3.84 13.41
C LEU A 131 4.72 3.51 13.97
N LEU A 132 5.56 4.53 14.19
CA LEU A 132 6.92 4.33 14.69
C LEU A 132 6.97 4.06 16.19
N ALA A 133 5.99 4.48 16.99
CA ALA A 133 5.99 4.24 18.42
C ALA A 133 5.95 2.73 18.75
N PRO A 134 4.95 1.94 18.30
CA PRO A 134 4.92 0.50 18.57
C PRO A 134 6.07 -0.24 17.86
N TYR A 135 6.51 0.22 16.69
CA TYR A 135 7.65 -0.35 15.98
C TYR A 135 8.97 -0.20 16.77
N ALA A 136 9.15 0.93 17.46
CA ALA A 136 10.30 1.17 18.33
C ALA A 136 10.22 0.33 19.61
N GLU A 137 9.04 0.19 20.22
CA GLU A 137 8.82 -0.67 21.38
C GLU A 137 9.12 -2.15 21.08
N ALA A 138 8.79 -2.60 19.87
CA ALA A 138 9.12 -3.94 19.39
C ALA A 138 10.62 -4.13 19.07
N GLY A 139 11.42 -3.07 19.04
CA GLY A 139 12.84 -3.13 18.67
C GLY A 139 13.07 -3.35 17.17
N GLY A 140 12.07 -3.13 16.32
CA GLY A 140 12.10 -3.34 14.87
C GLY A 140 11.06 -4.34 14.38
N GLY A 141 11.38 -5.09 13.32
CA GLY A 141 10.50 -6.02 12.63
C GLY A 141 10.38 -5.70 11.14
N ASP A 142 9.36 -6.21 10.46
CA ASP A 142 9.13 -5.89 9.04
C ASP A 142 8.62 -4.45 8.85
N LEU A 143 9.52 -3.57 8.41
CA LEU A 143 9.21 -2.17 8.14
C LEU A 143 8.08 -2.01 7.11
N MET A 144 8.00 -2.90 6.11
CA MET A 144 7.00 -2.81 5.06
C MET A 144 5.59 -2.97 5.62
N GLN A 145 5.41 -3.86 6.60
CA GLN A 145 4.13 -4.11 7.24
C GLN A 145 3.80 -3.05 8.29
N ALA A 146 4.79 -2.71 9.13
CA ALA A 146 4.56 -1.87 10.29
C ALA A 146 4.44 -0.38 9.94
N VAL A 147 5.15 0.11 8.92
CA VAL A 147 5.29 1.54 8.64
C VAL A 147 5.04 1.88 7.17
N ALA A 148 5.80 1.25 6.25
CA ALA A 148 5.84 1.70 4.85
C ALA A 148 4.50 1.56 4.14
N PHE A 149 3.73 0.52 4.42
CA PHE A 149 2.40 0.32 3.86
C PHE A 149 1.31 1.14 4.58
N PRO A 150 1.16 1.10 5.92
CA PRO A 150 0.07 1.80 6.59
C PRO A 150 0.11 3.32 6.41
N LEU A 151 1.29 3.92 6.33
CA LEU A 151 1.44 5.38 6.26
C LEU A 151 0.76 5.99 5.02
N PRO A 152 1.13 5.64 3.77
CA PRO A 152 0.51 6.26 2.59
C PRO A 152 -0.98 5.94 2.47
N VAL A 153 -1.41 4.74 2.90
CA VAL A 153 -2.84 4.37 2.96
C VAL A 153 -3.60 5.29 3.90
N THR A 154 -3.02 5.61 5.06
CA THR A 154 -3.62 6.54 6.01
C THR A 154 -3.74 7.92 5.40
N VAL A 155 -2.67 8.45 4.80
CA VAL A 155 -2.63 9.81 4.27
C VAL A 155 -3.59 9.97 3.09
N ILE A 156 -3.56 9.07 2.09
CA ILE A 156 -4.46 9.17 0.94
C ILE A 156 -5.93 8.91 1.35
N GLY A 157 -6.14 8.01 2.32
CA GLY A 157 -7.46 7.76 2.89
C GLY A 157 -8.05 9.00 3.58
N GLU A 158 -7.26 9.73 4.37
CA GLU A 158 -7.65 11.03 4.95
C GLU A 158 -8.03 12.04 3.86
N MET A 159 -7.16 12.19 2.85
CA MET A 159 -7.40 13.13 1.75
C MET A 159 -8.70 12.85 0.99
N LEU A 160 -9.00 11.58 0.73
CA LEU A 160 -10.20 11.18 0.01
C LEU A 160 -11.44 11.09 0.90
N GLY A 161 -11.28 11.12 2.23
CA GLY A 161 -12.37 10.93 3.18
C GLY A 161 -12.82 9.47 3.27
N VAL A 162 -11.90 8.52 3.06
CA VAL A 162 -12.10 7.08 3.31
C VAL A 162 -12.00 6.82 4.80
N PRO A 163 -13.02 6.23 5.47
CA PRO A 163 -12.97 5.90 6.88
C PRO A 163 -11.78 4.98 7.25
N ALA A 164 -11.16 5.21 8.39
CA ALA A 164 -9.98 4.45 8.82
C ALA A 164 -10.20 2.92 8.85
N PRO A 165 -11.33 2.40 9.34
CA PRO A 165 -11.59 0.95 9.34
C PRO A 165 -11.68 0.33 7.94
N ASP A 166 -12.00 1.11 6.91
CA ASP A 166 -12.18 0.61 5.54
C ASP A 166 -10.86 0.55 4.76
N ARG A 167 -9.77 1.14 5.27
CA ARG A 167 -8.49 1.29 4.56
C ARG A 167 -7.67 0.01 4.42
N PRO A 168 -7.52 -0.85 5.45
CA PRO A 168 -6.62 -2.00 5.40
C PRO A 168 -6.88 -2.99 4.25
N PRO A 169 -8.14 -3.33 3.90
CA PRO A 169 -8.45 -4.27 2.82
C PRO A 169 -7.97 -3.84 1.44
N PHE A 170 -7.83 -2.53 1.21
CA PHE A 170 -7.41 -2.01 -0.10
C PHE A 170 -6.01 -2.44 -0.52
N ARG A 171 -5.15 -2.83 0.43
CA ARG A 171 -3.80 -3.32 0.12
C ARG A 171 -3.83 -4.47 -0.88
N ALA A 172 -4.60 -5.51 -0.58
CA ALA A 172 -4.71 -6.68 -1.40
C ALA A 172 -5.40 -6.37 -2.74
N LEU A 173 -6.50 -5.61 -2.69
CA LEU A 173 -7.25 -5.22 -3.88
C LEU A 173 -6.39 -4.42 -4.87
N VAL A 174 -5.66 -3.41 -4.39
CA VAL A 174 -4.78 -2.61 -5.25
C VAL A 174 -3.59 -3.43 -5.74
N ALA A 175 -3.03 -4.33 -4.92
CA ALA A 175 -1.96 -5.21 -5.36
C ALA A 175 -2.38 -6.08 -6.56
N ASP A 176 -3.63 -6.59 -6.57
CA ASP A 176 -4.18 -7.33 -7.70
C ASP A 176 -4.40 -6.42 -8.93
N VAL A 177 -4.96 -5.22 -8.74
CA VAL A 177 -5.21 -4.27 -9.83
C VAL A 177 -3.90 -3.78 -10.47
N VAL A 178 -2.84 -3.53 -9.69
CA VAL A 178 -1.55 -3.08 -10.25
C VAL A 178 -0.73 -4.20 -10.86
N ALA A 179 -1.03 -5.46 -10.56
CA ALA A 179 -0.33 -6.60 -11.15
C ALA A 179 -0.48 -6.66 -12.68
N ILE A 180 -1.59 -6.15 -13.23
CA ILE A 180 -1.83 -6.10 -14.68
C ILE A 180 -1.09 -4.96 -15.41
N LEU A 181 -0.28 -4.17 -14.70
CA LEU A 181 0.60 -3.15 -15.32
C LEU A 181 1.84 -3.75 -15.98
N GLU A 182 2.18 -4.99 -15.62
CA GLU A 182 3.30 -5.71 -16.26
C GLU A 182 3.03 -5.98 -17.73
N LEU A 183 4.09 -6.20 -18.52
CA LEU A 183 4.00 -6.28 -19.97
C LEU A 183 3.17 -7.46 -20.51
N LYS A 184 3.00 -8.52 -19.73
CA LYS A 184 2.20 -9.70 -20.10
C LYS A 184 1.46 -10.24 -18.88
N PRO A 185 0.30 -9.67 -18.52
CA PRO A 185 -0.51 -10.21 -17.44
C PRO A 185 -1.08 -11.58 -17.83
N THR A 186 -1.12 -12.51 -16.88
CA THR A 186 -1.72 -13.83 -17.10
C THR A 186 -3.26 -13.75 -16.97
N PRO A 187 -4.01 -14.71 -17.55
CA PRO A 187 -5.46 -14.77 -17.35
C PRO A 187 -5.88 -14.80 -15.86
N GLU A 188 -5.09 -15.46 -15.01
CA GLU A 188 -5.33 -15.47 -13.56
C GLU A 188 -5.13 -14.08 -12.93
N MET A 189 -4.10 -13.34 -13.34
CA MET A 189 -3.88 -11.95 -12.89
C MET A 189 -5.03 -11.05 -13.32
N LEU A 190 -5.53 -11.20 -14.55
CA LEU A 190 -6.68 -10.44 -15.06
C LEU A 190 -7.94 -10.76 -14.25
N ALA A 191 -8.25 -12.02 -14.00
CA ALA A 191 -9.43 -12.40 -13.22
C ALA A 191 -9.39 -11.86 -11.77
N LYS A 192 -8.21 -11.89 -11.11
CA LYS A 192 -8.03 -11.30 -9.78
C LYS A 192 -8.20 -9.78 -9.82
N ALA A 193 -7.64 -9.13 -10.82
CA ALA A 193 -7.78 -7.68 -11.00
C ALA A 193 -9.23 -7.27 -11.24
N ASP A 194 -9.99 -8.03 -12.05
CA ASP A 194 -11.41 -7.78 -12.33
C ASP A 194 -12.26 -7.86 -11.06
N ALA A 195 -12.06 -8.88 -10.24
CA ALA A 195 -12.74 -9.03 -8.95
C ALA A 195 -12.39 -7.89 -7.98
N ALA A 196 -11.12 -7.52 -7.91
CA ALA A 196 -10.63 -6.43 -7.08
C ALA A 196 -11.18 -5.07 -7.53
N GLU A 197 -11.18 -4.78 -8.85
CA GLU A 197 -11.73 -3.54 -9.42
C GLU A 197 -13.24 -3.43 -9.15
N ALA A 198 -13.99 -4.52 -9.31
CA ALA A 198 -15.43 -4.53 -9.00
C ALA A 198 -15.69 -4.13 -7.55
N THR A 199 -14.89 -4.64 -6.61
CA THR A 199 -14.98 -4.33 -5.19
C THR A 199 -14.62 -2.86 -4.90
N ILE A 200 -13.50 -2.38 -5.42
CA ILE A 200 -13.03 -1.00 -5.27
C ILE A 200 -14.07 -0.03 -5.83
N ARG A 201 -14.59 -0.31 -7.01
CA ARG A 201 -15.57 0.54 -7.68
C ARG A 201 -16.88 0.61 -6.91
N SER A 202 -17.40 -0.52 -6.45
CA SER A 202 -18.62 -0.56 -5.62
C SER A 202 -18.46 0.27 -4.36
N TYR A 203 -17.32 0.11 -3.67
CA TYR A 203 -17.00 0.92 -2.49
C TYR A 203 -17.03 2.42 -2.76
N PHE A 204 -16.36 2.88 -3.83
CA PHE A 204 -16.32 4.31 -4.12
C PHE A 204 -17.67 4.85 -4.58
N LEU A 205 -18.51 4.07 -5.26
CA LEU A 205 -19.87 4.46 -5.60
C LEU A 205 -20.73 4.68 -4.34
N ASP A 206 -20.64 3.79 -3.36
CA ASP A 206 -21.34 3.95 -2.08
C ASP A 206 -20.82 5.17 -1.30
N LEU A 207 -19.50 5.36 -1.27
CA LEU A 207 -18.90 6.52 -0.62
C LEU A 207 -19.29 7.85 -1.33
N ILE A 208 -19.37 7.88 -2.65
CA ILE A 208 -19.88 9.02 -3.44
C ILE A 208 -21.32 9.34 -3.03
N ALA A 209 -22.18 8.32 -2.94
CA ALA A 209 -23.56 8.51 -2.50
C ALA A 209 -23.65 9.03 -1.05
N GLU A 210 -22.74 8.63 -0.17
CA GLU A 210 -22.62 9.19 1.18
C GLU A 210 -22.20 10.67 1.15
N LYS A 211 -21.13 11.00 0.39
CA LYS A 211 -20.63 12.38 0.29
C LYS A 211 -21.65 13.35 -0.34
N ARG A 212 -22.52 12.88 -1.24
CA ARG A 212 -23.66 13.68 -1.73
C ARG A 212 -24.62 14.06 -0.63
N ARG A 213 -24.89 13.14 0.30
CA ARG A 213 -25.82 13.38 1.43
C ARG A 213 -25.17 14.15 2.57
N ARG A 214 -23.88 13.95 2.77
CA ARG A 214 -23.09 14.52 3.89
C ARG A 214 -21.74 15.00 3.38
N PRO A 215 -21.69 16.21 2.81
CA PRO A 215 -20.44 16.81 2.35
C PRO A 215 -19.43 16.97 3.48
N ASP A 216 -18.14 16.82 3.16
CA ASP A 216 -17.00 17.15 4.01
C ASP A 216 -15.93 17.90 3.20
N GLU A 217 -14.79 18.20 3.82
CA GLU A 217 -13.67 18.90 3.19
C GLU A 217 -12.78 17.99 2.32
N GLY A 218 -13.07 16.69 2.25
CA GLY A 218 -12.29 15.69 1.53
C GLY A 218 -12.33 15.89 0.01
N VAL A 219 -11.30 15.43 -0.66
CA VAL A 219 -11.17 15.53 -2.14
C VAL A 219 -12.35 14.87 -2.85
N LEU A 220 -12.84 13.74 -2.34
CA LEU A 220 -13.98 13.06 -2.94
C LEU A 220 -15.25 13.91 -2.85
N SER A 221 -15.50 14.57 -1.72
CA SER A 221 -16.61 15.49 -1.55
C SER A 221 -16.51 16.68 -2.50
N GLN A 222 -15.30 17.23 -2.69
CA GLN A 222 -15.05 18.30 -3.65
C GLN A 222 -15.32 17.87 -5.11
N LEU A 223 -14.98 16.62 -5.47
CA LEU A 223 -15.29 16.06 -6.80
C LEU A 223 -16.78 15.88 -7.02
N VAL A 224 -17.51 15.47 -5.99
CA VAL A 224 -18.98 15.24 -6.03
C VAL A 224 -19.76 16.55 -6.17
N HIS A 225 -19.30 17.62 -5.53
CA HIS A 225 -20.01 18.92 -5.46
C HIS A 225 -19.38 20.02 -6.31
N GLY A 226 -18.23 19.78 -6.91
CA GLY A 226 -17.49 20.76 -7.70
C GLY A 226 -17.86 20.74 -9.19
N GLY A 227 -17.82 21.91 -9.83
CA GLY A 227 -17.85 22.02 -11.30
C GLY A 227 -19.24 22.19 -11.90
N ASP A 228 -19.93 23.28 -11.54
CA ASP A 228 -21.26 23.58 -12.03
C ASP A 228 -21.40 23.65 -13.58
N ASP A 229 -20.31 24.05 -14.27
CA ASP A 229 -20.33 24.21 -15.74
C ASP A 229 -20.05 22.91 -16.52
N ASP A 230 -19.40 21.92 -15.91
CA ASP A 230 -19.04 20.64 -16.55
C ASP A 230 -18.83 19.54 -15.49
N PRO A 231 -19.92 19.03 -14.88
CA PRO A 231 -19.85 18.08 -13.80
C PRO A 231 -19.24 16.73 -14.26
N LEU A 232 -18.53 16.08 -13.34
CA LEU A 232 -18.07 14.71 -13.56
C LEU A 232 -19.24 13.72 -13.39
N ASP A 233 -19.30 12.70 -14.24
CA ASP A 233 -20.23 11.59 -14.01
C ASP A 233 -19.74 10.68 -12.84
N GLU A 234 -20.63 9.85 -12.28
CA GLU A 234 -20.29 8.95 -11.17
C GLU A 234 -19.14 8.00 -11.51
N GLY A 235 -19.10 7.52 -12.75
CA GLY A 235 -18.04 6.65 -13.23
C GLY A 235 -16.68 7.34 -13.28
N GLU A 236 -16.67 8.63 -13.67
CA GLU A 236 -15.47 9.46 -13.68
C GLU A 236 -14.98 9.74 -12.25
N ILE A 237 -15.89 10.06 -11.33
CA ILE A 237 -15.54 10.30 -9.91
C ILE A 237 -15.01 9.02 -9.27
N ALA A 238 -15.70 7.87 -9.46
CA ALA A 238 -15.25 6.59 -8.91
C ALA A 238 -13.91 6.16 -9.50
N GLY A 239 -13.72 6.28 -10.82
CA GLY A 239 -12.45 6.00 -11.48
C GLY A 239 -11.31 6.91 -11.02
N MET A 240 -11.60 8.18 -10.76
CA MET A 240 -10.64 9.15 -10.21
C MET A 240 -10.25 8.78 -8.77
N ALA A 241 -11.23 8.44 -7.92
CA ALA A 241 -11.00 8.03 -6.54
C ALA A 241 -10.18 6.73 -6.48
N SER A 242 -10.52 5.71 -7.29
CA SER A 242 -9.75 4.47 -7.42
C SER A 242 -8.31 4.73 -7.86
N LEU A 243 -8.11 5.58 -8.87
CA LEU A 243 -6.78 5.96 -9.34
C LEU A 243 -5.96 6.66 -8.26
N LEU A 244 -6.51 7.69 -7.63
CA LEU A 244 -5.80 8.46 -6.61
C LEU A 244 -5.44 7.61 -5.41
N PHE A 245 -6.36 6.76 -4.96
CA PHE A 245 -6.12 5.84 -3.86
C PHE A 245 -5.02 4.85 -4.20
N GLY A 246 -5.15 4.10 -5.30
CA GLY A 246 -4.19 3.06 -5.69
C GLY A 246 -2.81 3.62 -6.02
N ALA A 247 -2.73 4.70 -6.81
CA ALA A 247 -1.46 5.33 -7.17
C ALA A 247 -0.77 6.02 -5.97
N GLY A 248 -1.55 6.49 -5.00
CA GLY A 248 -1.04 7.25 -3.86
C GLY A 248 -0.27 6.38 -2.87
N PHE A 249 -0.71 5.16 -2.61
CA PHE A 249 -0.04 4.37 -1.58
C PHE A 249 1.00 3.37 -2.10
N GLU A 250 0.73 2.64 -3.18
CA GLU A 250 1.64 1.57 -3.64
C GLU A 250 3.03 2.12 -3.99
N THR A 251 3.09 3.29 -4.63
CA THR A 251 4.35 3.89 -5.06
C THR A 251 5.17 4.40 -3.87
N THR A 252 4.54 5.08 -2.92
CA THR A 252 5.23 5.62 -1.73
C THR A 252 5.66 4.50 -0.78
N THR A 253 4.82 3.48 -0.59
CA THR A 253 5.17 2.26 0.15
C THR A 253 6.48 1.66 -0.36
N ASN A 254 6.57 1.43 -1.67
CA ASN A 254 7.76 0.83 -2.27
C ASN A 254 8.98 1.77 -2.15
N LEU A 255 8.79 3.08 -2.28
CA LEU A 255 9.89 4.05 -2.16
C LEU A 255 10.46 4.12 -0.73
N ILE A 256 9.63 3.99 0.30
CA ILE A 256 10.10 3.90 1.70
C ILE A 256 11.01 2.67 1.87
N GLY A 257 10.54 1.51 1.40
CA GLY A 257 11.31 0.27 1.49
C GLY A 257 12.61 0.30 0.68
N ASN A 258 12.53 0.65 -0.60
CA ASN A 258 13.68 0.73 -1.50
C ASN A 258 14.70 1.76 -0.99
N GLY A 259 14.22 2.93 -0.56
CA GLY A 259 15.06 4.02 -0.07
C GLY A 259 15.81 3.65 1.20
N LEU A 260 15.13 3.03 2.19
CA LEU A 260 15.82 2.60 3.40
C LEU A 260 16.80 1.46 3.11
N TRP A 261 16.43 0.50 2.27
CA TRP A 261 17.36 -0.53 1.81
C TRP A 261 18.59 0.07 1.13
N GLY A 262 18.40 1.07 0.26
CA GLY A 262 19.49 1.80 -0.37
C GLY A 262 20.39 2.49 0.65
N LEU A 263 19.83 3.19 1.62
CA LEU A 263 20.61 3.88 2.68
C LEU A 263 21.35 2.90 3.60
N LEU A 264 20.78 1.73 3.89
CA LEU A 264 21.48 0.69 4.67
C LEU A 264 22.74 0.18 3.96
N GLN A 265 22.79 0.24 2.64
CA GLN A 265 23.99 -0.07 1.85
C GLN A 265 24.98 1.08 1.77
N HIS A 266 24.58 2.29 2.20
CA HIS A 266 25.38 3.52 2.16
C HIS A 266 25.41 4.19 3.56
N PRO A 267 26.03 3.57 4.58
CA PRO A 267 25.98 4.05 5.96
C PRO A 267 26.63 5.44 6.15
N ASP A 268 27.57 5.81 5.28
CA ASP A 268 28.17 7.17 5.25
C ASP A 268 27.13 8.23 4.87
N GLN A 269 26.18 7.91 4.00
CA GLN A 269 25.10 8.82 3.61
C GLN A 269 24.05 8.96 4.73
N MET A 270 23.75 7.88 5.44
CA MET A 270 22.93 7.96 6.65
C MET A 270 23.59 8.82 7.73
N ALA A 271 24.90 8.72 7.90
CA ALA A 271 25.65 9.57 8.84
C ALA A 271 25.60 11.06 8.45
N LYS A 272 25.70 11.39 7.15
CA LYS A 272 25.51 12.78 6.67
C LYS A 272 24.13 13.33 6.99
N LEU A 273 23.05 12.55 6.73
CA LEU A 273 21.66 12.94 7.05
C LEU A 273 21.48 13.23 8.55
N ARG A 274 22.10 12.43 9.42
CA ARG A 274 22.09 12.68 10.87
C ARG A 274 22.88 13.93 11.27
N GLY A 275 23.95 14.23 10.56
CA GLY A 275 24.81 15.40 10.82
C GLY A 275 24.26 16.71 10.28
N ASP A 276 23.47 16.65 9.19
CA ASP A 276 22.88 17.83 8.55
C ASP A 276 21.40 17.57 8.19
N PRO A 277 20.47 17.99 9.05
CA PRO A 277 19.04 17.84 8.81
C PRO A 277 18.49 18.60 7.59
N SER A 278 19.23 19.55 7.02
CA SER A 278 18.80 20.27 5.82
C SER A 278 18.76 19.37 4.58
N LEU A 279 19.55 18.30 4.58
CA LEU A 279 19.63 17.33 3.48
C LEU A 279 18.34 16.50 3.29
N PHE A 280 17.47 16.42 4.30
CA PHE A 280 16.20 15.70 4.17
C PHE A 280 15.25 16.31 3.13
N ALA A 281 15.36 17.60 2.85
CA ALA A 281 14.51 18.28 1.87
C ALA A 281 14.70 17.75 0.44
N ASP A 282 15.93 17.42 0.06
CA ASP A 282 16.28 16.91 -1.28
C ASP A 282 16.42 15.36 -1.32
N LEU A 283 16.40 14.70 -0.15
CA LEU A 283 16.49 13.23 -0.02
C LEU A 283 15.46 12.47 -0.88
N PRO A 284 14.16 12.87 -0.93
CA PRO A 284 13.17 12.13 -1.72
C PRO A 284 13.56 12.02 -3.20
N ASP A 285 14.12 13.06 -3.78
CA ASP A 285 14.52 13.06 -5.19
C ASP A 285 15.74 12.14 -5.44
N GLU A 286 16.70 12.08 -4.52
CA GLU A 286 17.83 11.16 -4.62
C GLU A 286 17.41 9.70 -4.45
N LEU A 287 16.49 9.38 -3.53
CA LEU A 287 15.95 8.03 -3.39
C LEU A 287 15.16 7.61 -4.63
N LEU A 288 14.36 8.51 -5.20
CA LEU A 288 13.64 8.29 -6.47
C LEU A 288 14.57 8.07 -7.65
N ARG A 289 15.72 8.77 -7.67
CA ARG A 289 16.74 8.57 -8.69
C ARG A 289 17.41 7.19 -8.52
N TYR A 290 17.83 6.88 -7.31
CA TYR A 290 18.64 5.69 -7.02
C TYR A 290 17.86 4.37 -7.18
N ASP A 291 16.69 4.25 -6.56
CA ASP A 291 15.84 3.06 -6.72
C ASP A 291 14.34 3.42 -6.64
N GLY A 292 13.90 4.28 -7.58
CA GLY A 292 12.51 4.70 -7.68
C GLY A 292 11.57 3.56 -8.02
N THR A 293 10.35 3.64 -7.50
CA THR A 293 9.32 2.61 -7.70
C THR A 293 8.93 2.46 -9.17
N ALA A 294 8.63 3.57 -9.85
CA ALA A 294 8.27 3.56 -11.27
C ALA A 294 9.53 3.42 -12.13
N GLN A 295 9.71 2.25 -12.73
CA GLN A 295 10.89 1.92 -13.54
C GLN A 295 10.71 2.20 -15.03
N ALA A 296 9.46 2.33 -15.50
CA ALA A 296 9.21 2.57 -16.92
C ALA A 296 7.94 3.41 -17.14
N ALA A 297 7.89 4.08 -18.31
CA ALA A 297 6.71 4.82 -18.77
C ALA A 297 6.49 4.56 -20.26
N VAL A 298 5.25 4.23 -20.64
CA VAL A 298 4.86 3.96 -22.02
C VAL A 298 4.27 5.20 -22.67
N ARG A 299 4.65 5.43 -23.93
CA ARG A 299 4.03 6.39 -24.86
C ARG A 299 3.85 5.72 -26.24
N TYR A 300 3.00 6.33 -27.03
CA TYR A 300 2.79 5.99 -28.44
C TYR A 300 3.10 7.17 -29.32
N THR A 301 3.79 6.93 -30.44
CA THR A 301 4.03 7.96 -31.44
C THR A 301 2.75 8.27 -32.20
N MET A 302 2.27 9.50 -32.10
CA MET A 302 1.10 10.02 -32.85
C MET A 302 1.54 10.57 -34.22
N ALA A 303 2.83 10.90 -34.34
CA ALA A 303 3.50 11.32 -35.58
C ALA A 303 4.91 10.76 -35.59
N GLU A 304 5.64 10.85 -36.73
CA GLU A 304 7.06 10.49 -36.76
C GLU A 304 7.86 11.36 -35.78
N VAL A 305 8.71 10.73 -34.99
CA VAL A 305 9.64 11.39 -34.07
C VAL A 305 11.05 10.89 -34.31
N GLU A 306 12.02 11.73 -33.97
CA GLU A 306 13.43 11.34 -33.97
C GLU A 306 13.96 11.36 -32.57
N VAL A 307 14.55 10.25 -32.10
CA VAL A 307 15.10 10.08 -30.76
C VAL A 307 16.47 9.41 -30.89
N GLY A 308 17.51 10.04 -30.34
CA GLY A 308 18.86 9.50 -30.38
C GLY A 308 19.37 9.21 -31.83
N GLY A 309 18.93 9.99 -32.82
CA GLY A 309 19.25 9.79 -34.25
C GLY A 309 18.44 8.67 -34.91
N MET A 310 17.52 8.02 -34.24
CA MET A 310 16.63 6.99 -34.78
C MET A 310 15.24 7.57 -35.07
N LYS A 311 14.74 7.34 -36.30
CA LYS A 311 13.38 7.70 -36.69
C LYS A 311 12.40 6.63 -36.26
N ILE A 312 11.41 7.02 -35.44
CA ILE A 312 10.34 6.17 -34.95
C ILE A 312 9.05 6.56 -35.68
N PRO A 313 8.46 5.65 -36.48
CA PRO A 313 7.25 5.95 -37.24
C PRO A 313 6.02 6.13 -36.33
N PRO A 314 4.90 6.69 -36.85
CA PRO A 314 3.64 6.79 -36.11
C PRO A 314 3.09 5.40 -35.74
N GLY A 315 2.41 5.31 -34.58
CA GLY A 315 1.75 4.10 -34.09
C GLY A 315 2.66 3.11 -33.36
N GLU A 316 3.92 3.48 -33.14
CA GLU A 316 4.89 2.66 -32.43
C GLU A 316 4.79 2.88 -30.91
N SER A 317 4.99 1.80 -30.15
CA SER A 317 5.11 1.83 -28.68
C SER A 317 6.55 2.19 -28.29
N VAL A 318 6.69 3.20 -27.43
CA VAL A 318 7.98 3.65 -26.89
C VAL A 318 7.95 3.52 -25.37
N LEU A 319 8.86 2.73 -24.84
CA LEU A 319 9.03 2.48 -23.41
C LEU A 319 10.28 3.23 -22.90
N ALA A 320 10.06 4.29 -22.16
CA ALA A 320 11.11 4.98 -21.44
C ALA A 320 11.49 4.17 -20.19
N LEU A 321 12.71 3.68 -20.12
CA LEU A 321 13.26 3.00 -18.93
C LEU A 321 13.74 4.07 -17.95
N LEU A 322 12.83 4.55 -17.06
CA LEU A 322 13.09 5.66 -16.14
C LEU A 322 14.25 5.35 -15.21
N GLY A 323 14.31 4.10 -14.70
CA GLY A 323 15.42 3.63 -13.88
C GLY A 323 16.76 3.68 -14.62
N ALA A 324 16.78 3.33 -15.92
CA ALA A 324 17.98 3.45 -16.72
C ALA A 324 18.45 4.90 -16.87
N GLY A 325 17.51 5.82 -17.19
CA GLY A 325 17.84 7.23 -17.33
C GLY A 325 18.29 7.88 -16.02
N ASN A 326 17.72 7.49 -14.89
CA ASN A 326 18.15 7.95 -13.57
C ASN A 326 19.56 7.46 -13.17
N HIS A 327 20.09 6.47 -13.87
CA HIS A 327 21.44 5.94 -13.74
C HIS A 327 22.33 6.26 -14.96
N ASP A 328 21.99 7.30 -15.70
CA ASP A 328 22.77 7.72 -16.85
C ASP A 328 24.05 8.46 -16.40
N PRO A 329 25.27 7.94 -16.72
CA PRO A 329 26.53 8.60 -16.33
C PRO A 329 26.80 9.91 -17.08
N GLU A 330 26.10 10.19 -18.20
CA GLU A 330 26.18 11.47 -18.88
C GLU A 330 25.45 12.58 -18.10
N GLU A 331 24.45 12.24 -17.28
CA GLU A 331 23.67 13.16 -16.45
C GLU A 331 24.14 13.17 -14.99
N PHE A 332 24.45 11.99 -14.44
CA PHE A 332 24.72 11.83 -12.99
C PHE A 332 26.14 11.31 -12.75
N ALA A 333 26.97 12.10 -12.07
CA ALA A 333 28.24 11.61 -11.57
C ALA A 333 28.00 10.50 -10.53
N ARG A 334 28.71 9.37 -10.64
CA ARG A 334 28.53 8.16 -9.80
C ARG A 334 27.05 7.73 -9.71
N PRO A 335 26.43 7.35 -10.86
CA PRO A 335 24.99 7.12 -10.93
C PRO A 335 24.52 5.97 -10.04
N ASP A 336 25.38 5.00 -9.74
CA ASP A 336 25.07 3.80 -8.95
C ASP A 336 25.30 3.98 -7.44
N ALA A 337 25.60 5.21 -7.00
CA ALA A 337 25.74 5.54 -5.60
C ALA A 337 24.66 6.54 -5.16
N ILE A 338 24.18 6.41 -3.93
CA ILE A 338 23.39 7.46 -3.26
C ILE A 338 24.34 8.60 -2.89
N ASP A 339 23.93 9.83 -3.16
CA ASP A 339 24.58 11.03 -2.70
C ASP A 339 23.54 12.04 -2.20
N VAL A 340 23.29 12.02 -0.89
CA VAL A 340 22.27 12.87 -0.24
C VAL A 340 22.58 14.38 -0.33
N ALA A 341 23.78 14.75 -0.74
CA ALA A 341 24.20 16.12 -1.00
C ALA A 341 24.31 16.43 -2.50
N ARG A 342 23.76 15.56 -3.38
CA ARG A 342 23.76 15.79 -4.83
C ARG A 342 23.11 17.14 -5.15
N PRO A 343 23.70 17.96 -6.02
CA PRO A 343 23.05 19.18 -6.49
C PRO A 343 21.65 18.91 -7.03
N ARG A 344 20.73 19.86 -6.87
CA ARG A 344 19.33 19.71 -7.28
C ARG A 344 19.19 19.29 -8.75
N PHE A 345 18.37 18.31 -8.99
CA PHE A 345 18.05 17.74 -10.29
C PHE A 345 16.57 17.32 -10.32
N ARG A 346 16.10 16.73 -11.40
CA ARG A 346 14.74 16.18 -11.52
C ARG A 346 14.82 14.69 -11.81
N PRO A 347 14.43 13.81 -10.87
CA PRO A 347 14.36 12.39 -11.17
C PRO A 347 13.28 12.11 -12.22
N LEU A 348 13.54 11.19 -13.13
CA LEU A 348 12.58 10.78 -14.16
C LEU A 348 11.40 10.00 -13.56
N SER A 349 11.52 9.49 -12.33
CA SER A 349 10.53 8.66 -11.64
C SER A 349 9.16 9.33 -11.49
N PHE A 350 9.10 10.66 -11.48
CA PHE A 350 7.84 11.41 -11.50
C PHE A 350 7.29 11.65 -12.91
N GLY A 351 7.94 11.12 -13.95
CA GLY A 351 7.54 11.36 -15.33
C GLY A 351 7.77 12.80 -15.80
N GLY A 352 7.01 13.24 -16.80
CA GLY A 352 7.13 14.57 -17.39
C GLY A 352 5.93 14.97 -18.24
N GLY A 353 5.93 16.24 -18.70
CA GLY A 353 4.86 16.79 -19.55
C GLY A 353 3.52 16.86 -18.81
N ILE A 354 2.44 16.70 -19.56
CA ILE A 354 1.06 16.76 -19.02
C ILE A 354 0.78 15.65 -17.99
N HIS A 355 1.51 14.54 -18.05
CA HIS A 355 1.42 13.40 -17.13
C HIS A 355 2.44 13.45 -15.96
N PHE A 356 3.10 14.58 -15.72
CA PHE A 356 3.95 14.71 -14.52
C PHE A 356 3.15 14.33 -13.28
N CYS A 357 3.77 13.58 -12.36
CA CYS A 357 3.10 13.01 -11.18
C CYS A 357 2.31 14.09 -10.41
N LEU A 358 1.01 13.86 -10.25
CA LEU A 358 0.11 14.76 -9.51
C LEU A 358 0.49 14.79 -8.03
N GLY A 359 0.81 13.63 -7.45
CA GLY A 359 1.17 13.45 -6.04
C GLY A 359 2.64 13.73 -5.71
N ALA A 360 3.44 14.33 -6.62
CA ALA A 360 4.88 14.49 -6.40
C ALA A 360 5.23 15.29 -5.13
N ALA A 361 4.45 16.33 -4.79
CA ALA A 361 4.66 17.10 -3.56
C ALA A 361 4.29 16.27 -2.32
N LEU A 362 3.21 15.49 -2.37
CA LEU A 362 2.79 14.61 -1.28
C LEU A 362 3.83 13.52 -1.01
N ALA A 363 4.26 12.81 -2.06
CA ALA A 363 5.27 11.77 -1.93
C ALA A 363 6.59 12.29 -1.33
N ARG A 364 7.03 13.51 -1.72
CA ARG A 364 8.20 14.13 -1.12
C ARG A 364 8.01 14.42 0.36
N ALA A 365 6.84 14.96 0.75
CA ALA A 365 6.54 15.24 2.15
C ALA A 365 6.51 13.95 3.00
N GLU A 366 5.85 12.90 2.50
CA GLU A 366 5.80 11.61 3.20
C GLU A 366 7.20 11.00 3.39
N ILE A 367 8.02 11.00 2.35
CA ILE A 367 9.40 10.47 2.41
C ILE A 367 10.27 11.31 3.33
N GLU A 368 10.29 12.64 3.19
CA GLU A 368 11.06 13.54 4.05
C GLU A 368 10.73 13.33 5.52
N ILE A 369 9.43 13.35 5.88
CA ILE A 369 8.97 13.22 7.27
C ILE A 369 9.28 11.83 7.81
N THR A 370 9.05 10.77 7.02
CA THR A 370 9.30 9.39 7.44
C THR A 370 10.78 9.14 7.71
N PHE A 371 11.67 9.52 6.80
CA PHE A 371 13.11 9.29 6.97
C PHE A 371 13.72 10.15 8.08
N ARG A 372 13.25 11.38 8.24
CA ARG A 372 13.62 12.23 9.38
C ARG A 372 13.24 11.55 10.69
N ALA A 373 11.97 11.13 10.83
CA ALA A 373 11.48 10.49 12.04
C ALA A 373 12.19 9.15 12.34
N LEU A 374 12.48 8.33 11.32
CA LEU A 374 13.25 7.09 11.46
C LEU A 374 14.67 7.37 11.98
N LEU A 375 15.40 8.30 11.35
CA LEU A 375 16.77 8.57 11.72
C LEU A 375 16.91 9.34 13.03
N ASP A 376 15.92 10.15 13.41
CA ASP A 376 15.88 10.83 14.72
C ASP A 376 15.55 9.85 15.86
N ARG A 377 14.66 8.88 15.61
CA ARG A 377 14.23 7.91 16.63
C ARG A 377 15.25 6.82 16.89
N PHE A 378 15.85 6.26 15.84
CA PHE A 378 16.75 5.12 15.95
C PHE A 378 18.21 5.52 15.73
N GLU A 379 19.06 5.31 16.73
CA GLU A 379 20.51 5.51 16.59
C GLU A 379 21.16 4.41 15.73
N ARG A 380 20.55 3.21 15.69
CA ARG A 380 21.00 2.06 14.91
C ARG A 380 19.82 1.38 14.23
N ILE A 381 19.98 1.16 12.94
CA ILE A 381 19.02 0.44 12.10
C ILE A 381 19.86 -0.57 11.30
N GLU A 382 19.56 -1.86 11.44
CA GLU A 382 20.31 -2.94 10.79
C GLU A 382 19.34 -4.01 10.26
N LEU A 383 19.79 -4.80 9.28
CA LEU A 383 19.02 -5.98 8.87
C LEU A 383 18.99 -6.99 10.02
N ALA A 384 17.79 -7.47 10.36
CA ALA A 384 17.60 -8.52 11.36
C ALA A 384 17.85 -9.93 10.80
N GLY A 385 17.95 -10.09 9.48
CA GLY A 385 18.07 -11.37 8.83
C GLY A 385 18.69 -11.30 7.43
N ALA A 386 18.14 -12.03 6.48
CA ALA A 386 18.60 -12.08 5.10
C ALA A 386 18.34 -10.74 4.36
N LYS A 387 19.06 -10.54 3.25
CA LYS A 387 18.79 -9.41 2.34
C LYS A 387 17.33 -9.44 1.89
N PRO A 388 16.69 -8.26 1.74
CA PRO A 388 15.30 -8.17 1.32
C PRO A 388 15.10 -8.80 -0.07
N ARG A 389 13.96 -9.44 -0.24
CA ARG A 389 13.52 -9.92 -1.56
C ARG A 389 12.72 -8.83 -2.24
N PHE A 390 13.00 -8.61 -3.52
CA PHE A 390 12.18 -7.75 -4.36
C PHE A 390 11.01 -8.55 -4.94
N ARG A 391 9.88 -7.87 -5.08
CA ARG A 391 8.71 -8.40 -5.80
C ARG A 391 9.11 -8.69 -7.24
N ASP A 392 8.54 -9.74 -7.82
CA ASP A 392 8.78 -10.12 -9.21
C ASP A 392 8.01 -9.22 -10.18
N ARG A 393 8.33 -7.92 -10.14
CA ARG A 393 7.74 -6.86 -10.97
C ARG A 393 8.82 -5.89 -11.40
N LEU A 394 8.74 -5.46 -12.67
CA LEU A 394 9.64 -4.44 -13.21
C LEU A 394 9.00 -3.04 -13.13
N ILE A 395 7.75 -2.93 -13.57
CA ILE A 395 7.09 -1.61 -13.76
C ILE A 395 6.92 -0.86 -12.43
N LEU A 396 6.46 -1.57 -11.39
CA LEU A 396 6.40 -1.04 -10.03
C LEU A 396 7.33 -1.83 -9.12
N ARG A 397 8.59 -1.42 -9.08
CA ARG A 397 9.67 -2.05 -8.32
C ARG A 397 9.52 -1.74 -6.83
N GLY A 398 9.63 -2.77 -5.99
CA GLY A 398 9.61 -2.62 -4.53
C GLY A 398 10.06 -3.86 -3.79
N VAL A 399 10.58 -3.67 -2.59
CA VAL A 399 10.88 -4.78 -1.67
C VAL A 399 9.58 -5.39 -1.15
N GLU A 400 9.58 -6.69 -0.95
CA GLU A 400 8.44 -7.46 -0.45
C GLU A 400 8.34 -7.35 1.07
N SER A 401 9.48 -7.50 1.77
CA SER A 401 9.65 -7.36 3.21
C SER A 401 11.02 -6.79 3.53
N LEU A 402 11.14 -6.07 4.64
CA LEU A 402 12.39 -5.49 5.12
C LEU A 402 12.46 -5.61 6.65
N ASP A 403 12.99 -6.75 7.09
CA ASP A 403 13.13 -7.07 8.52
C ASP A 403 14.33 -6.34 9.11
N LEU A 404 14.08 -5.50 10.10
CA LEU A 404 15.09 -4.66 10.73
C LEU A 404 15.15 -4.88 12.23
N ALA A 405 16.36 -4.80 12.78
CA ALA A 405 16.64 -4.62 14.20
C ALA A 405 16.99 -3.14 14.45
N CYS A 406 16.24 -2.50 15.33
CA CYS A 406 16.35 -1.07 15.59
C CYS A 406 16.67 -0.80 17.06
N ARG A 407 17.63 0.10 17.32
CA ARG A 407 17.93 0.58 18.67
C ARG A 407 17.55 2.04 18.80
N VAL A 408 16.69 2.34 19.78
CA VAL A 408 16.21 3.69 20.05
C VAL A 408 17.35 4.55 20.57
N ALA A 409 17.47 5.78 20.10
CA ALA A 409 18.47 6.75 20.54
C ALA A 409 18.28 7.13 22.02
N ALA A 410 19.36 7.13 22.79
CA ALA A 410 19.32 7.57 24.19
C ALA A 410 18.92 9.06 24.24
N GLY A 411 17.68 9.36 24.71
CA GLY A 411 17.10 10.70 24.69
C GLY A 411 16.31 11.07 23.42
N GLY A 412 16.17 10.16 22.48
CA GLY A 412 15.35 10.27 21.25
C GLY A 412 13.92 9.79 21.51
N GLY A 413 13.18 10.44 22.33
CA GLY A 413 11.78 10.22 22.56
C GLY A 413 11.09 11.57 22.72
N LEU A 414 9.80 11.62 22.62
CA LEU A 414 8.81 12.68 22.82
C LEU A 414 9.28 14.06 23.41
N ALA A 415 10.45 14.10 24.10
CA ALA A 415 11.00 15.28 24.73
C ALA A 415 11.56 16.34 23.73
N ARG A 416 12.08 15.94 22.56
CA ARG A 416 12.61 16.91 21.58
C ARG A 416 11.50 17.55 20.73
N VAL A 417 10.48 16.77 20.35
CA VAL A 417 9.31 17.31 19.63
C VAL A 417 8.49 18.22 20.54
N ALA A 418 8.34 17.88 21.82
CA ALA A 418 7.68 18.74 22.79
C ALA A 418 8.51 20.00 23.14
N ALA A 419 9.83 19.95 23.05
CA ALA A 419 10.72 21.11 23.29
C ALA A 419 10.75 22.08 22.11
N SER A 420 10.76 21.59 20.86
CA SER A 420 10.66 22.45 19.68
C SER A 420 9.29 23.12 19.57
N ARG A 421 8.19 22.41 19.90
CA ARG A 421 6.86 23.01 19.95
C ARG A 421 6.73 24.10 21.02
N ARG A 422 7.32 23.93 22.19
CA ARG A 422 7.31 24.99 23.22
C ARG A 422 8.13 26.23 22.83
N THR A 423 9.17 26.08 22.01
CA THR A 423 9.95 27.20 21.48
C THR A 423 9.22 27.91 20.34
N GLU A 424 8.49 27.18 19.49
CA GLU A 424 7.69 27.77 18.40
C GLU A 424 6.37 28.41 18.92
N GLU A 425 5.70 27.78 19.89
CA GLU A 425 4.52 28.37 20.57
C GLU A 425 4.90 29.60 21.41
N ALA A 426 6.09 29.62 22.02
CA ALA A 426 6.59 30.79 22.74
C ALA A 426 6.99 31.95 21.82
N ALA A 427 7.33 31.66 20.55
CA ALA A 427 7.65 32.68 19.54
C ALA A 427 6.41 33.20 18.78
N ALA A 428 5.27 32.50 18.87
CA ALA A 428 4.03 32.82 18.15
C ALA A 428 2.91 33.39 19.01
N ALA A 429 3.15 33.73 20.30
CA ALA A 429 2.11 34.25 21.18
C ALA A 429 1.83 35.74 20.88
N PRO A 430 0.68 36.12 20.34
CA PRO A 430 0.24 37.51 20.33
C PRO A 430 -0.33 37.88 21.71
N ALA A 431 -0.09 39.14 22.10
CA ALA A 431 -0.50 39.75 23.35
C ALA A 431 -2.00 39.53 23.66
N ALA A 432 -2.27 39.15 24.91
CA ALA A 432 -3.58 38.92 25.44
C ALA A 432 -4.54 40.10 25.24
N VAL A 433 -5.68 39.82 24.59
CA VAL A 433 -6.90 40.61 24.75
C VAL A 433 -7.89 39.76 25.55
N ALA A 434 -8.19 40.23 26.73
CA ALA A 434 -9.21 39.63 27.60
C ALA A 434 -10.60 39.95 27.05
N GLU A 435 -11.39 38.94 26.70
CA GLU A 435 -12.84 39.10 26.62
C GLU A 435 -13.62 37.83 26.99
N ARG A 436 -14.63 38.07 27.78
CA ARG A 436 -15.70 37.33 28.43
C ARG A 436 -16.14 36.00 27.78
N ALA A 437 -16.32 35.03 28.66
CA ALA A 437 -17.10 33.82 28.45
C ALA A 437 -18.60 34.11 28.20
N PRO A 438 -19.23 33.43 27.28
CA PRO A 438 -20.65 33.19 27.29
C PRO A 438 -20.98 31.74 27.70
N ALA A 439 -22.15 31.65 28.29
CA ALA A 439 -22.73 30.51 28.98
C ALA A 439 -22.96 29.27 28.08
N ASP A 440 -22.84 28.12 28.73
CA ASP A 440 -23.21 26.77 28.31
C ASP A 440 -24.66 26.69 27.77
N PRO A 441 -24.91 26.07 26.67
CA PRO A 441 -26.17 25.42 26.40
C PRO A 441 -26.02 23.95 26.04
N GLY A 442 -26.42 23.10 26.96
CA GLY A 442 -27.17 21.90 26.66
C GLY A 442 -26.46 20.79 25.92
N GLY A 443 -26.06 19.76 26.67
CA GLY A 443 -25.54 18.51 26.16
C GLY A 443 -26.38 17.90 25.02
N VAL A 444 -25.74 17.70 23.90
CA VAL A 444 -26.22 16.80 22.86
C VAL A 444 -25.36 15.54 22.94
N ARG A 445 -25.95 14.46 23.43
CA ARG A 445 -25.41 13.12 23.36
C ARG A 445 -25.13 12.79 21.86
N PRO A 446 -24.00 12.17 21.50
CA PRO A 446 -23.83 11.65 20.15
C PRO A 446 -24.85 10.54 19.94
N ALA A 447 -25.67 10.70 18.90
CA ALA A 447 -26.63 9.69 18.46
C ALA A 447 -25.87 8.41 18.05
N SER A 448 -26.26 7.29 18.66
CA SER A 448 -25.85 5.96 18.26
C SER A 448 -26.07 5.76 16.76
N ARG A 449 -25.02 5.43 16.01
CA ARG A 449 -25.09 5.00 14.61
C ARG A 449 -25.75 3.62 14.54
N SER A 450 -27.07 3.57 14.58
CA SER A 450 -27.84 2.39 14.18
C SER A 450 -28.41 2.63 12.78
N GLY A 451 -28.03 1.77 11.81
CA GLY A 451 -28.67 1.69 10.51
C GLY A 451 -27.85 2.21 9.33
N VAL A 452 -26.60 1.77 9.18
CA VAL A 452 -25.96 1.74 7.86
C VAL A 452 -26.08 0.29 7.39
N ASP A 453 -26.94 0.09 6.38
CA ASP A 453 -27.07 -1.19 5.65
C ASP A 453 -25.67 -1.63 5.20
N ASP A 454 -25.24 -2.83 5.61
CA ASP A 454 -23.94 -3.39 5.21
C ASP A 454 -24.04 -3.72 3.71
N GLY A 455 -23.64 -2.76 2.85
CA GLY A 455 -23.66 -2.91 1.40
C GLY A 455 -22.83 -4.11 0.92
N PRO A 456 -23.14 -4.67 -0.27
CA PRO A 456 -22.47 -5.86 -0.83
C PRO A 456 -20.94 -5.79 -0.86
N TRP A 457 -20.38 -4.60 -0.96
CA TRP A 457 -18.93 -4.36 -1.00
C TRP A 457 -18.23 -4.65 0.34
N ARG A 458 -18.87 -4.41 1.50
CA ARG A 458 -18.29 -4.75 2.82
C ARG A 458 -18.12 -6.26 2.98
N ASN A 459 -19.06 -7.03 2.47
CA ASN A 459 -18.96 -8.49 2.44
C ASN A 459 -17.86 -8.94 1.46
N ALA A 460 -17.75 -8.31 0.29
CA ALA A 460 -16.68 -8.58 -0.68
C ALA A 460 -15.29 -8.16 -0.14
N LEU A 461 -15.18 -7.03 0.55
CA LEU A 461 -13.95 -6.62 1.24
C LEU A 461 -13.57 -7.60 2.35
N ARG A 462 -14.52 -8.05 3.17
CA ARG A 462 -14.30 -9.09 4.18
C ARG A 462 -13.89 -10.42 3.55
N SER A 463 -14.62 -10.88 2.53
CA SER A 463 -14.31 -12.11 1.79
C SER A 463 -12.93 -12.08 1.16
N LYS A 464 -12.48 -10.93 0.68
CA LYS A 464 -11.13 -10.77 0.09
C LYS A 464 -10.04 -10.80 1.15
N VAL A 465 -10.22 -10.12 2.29
CA VAL A 465 -9.31 -10.22 3.44
C VAL A 465 -9.22 -11.66 3.94
N GLU A 466 -10.35 -12.35 3.98
CA GLU A 466 -10.46 -13.74 4.39
C GLU A 466 -9.82 -14.70 3.35
N SER A 467 -10.01 -14.43 2.05
CA SER A 467 -9.36 -15.18 0.95
C SER A 467 -7.85 -14.98 0.94
N ASP A 468 -7.37 -13.77 1.17
CA ASP A 468 -5.93 -13.48 1.19
C ASP A 468 -5.28 -13.97 2.49
N ALA A 469 -5.99 -13.99 3.60
CA ALA A 469 -5.58 -14.70 4.81
C ALA A 469 -5.47 -16.22 4.55
N ALA A 470 -6.38 -16.81 3.79
CA ALA A 470 -6.32 -18.21 3.36
C ALA A 470 -5.20 -18.48 2.34
N ALA A 471 -4.97 -17.56 1.40
CA ALA A 471 -3.88 -17.64 0.42
C ALA A 471 -2.50 -17.35 1.06
N THR A 472 -2.45 -16.53 2.10
CA THR A 472 -1.24 -16.30 2.93
C THR A 472 -0.95 -17.52 3.81
N ALA A 473 -1.98 -18.32 4.11
CA ALA A 473 -1.84 -19.58 4.84
C ALA A 473 -1.14 -20.70 4.02
N THR A 474 -1.08 -20.58 2.69
CA THR A 474 -0.29 -21.47 1.82
C THR A 474 1.12 -20.96 1.51
N GLY A 475 1.44 -19.72 1.90
CA GLY A 475 2.74 -19.03 1.74
C GLY A 475 3.23 -18.45 3.06
N ALA A 476 3.65 -19.32 3.96
CA ALA A 476 4.53 -19.14 5.13
C ALA A 476 4.72 -17.68 5.63
N TRP A 477 3.84 -17.22 6.50
CA TRP A 477 4.20 -16.31 7.57
C TRP A 477 4.91 -17.14 8.65
N VAL A 478 6.21 -17.27 8.57
CA VAL A 478 6.99 -17.87 9.65
C VAL A 478 7.26 -16.77 10.67
N ARG A 479 6.45 -16.68 11.71
CA ARG A 479 6.78 -15.91 12.91
C ARG A 479 7.99 -16.52 13.56
N SER A 480 8.90 -15.70 14.01
CA SER A 480 10.06 -16.13 14.81
C SER A 480 10.28 -15.13 15.96
N GLY A 481 10.82 -15.58 17.06
CA GLY A 481 11.16 -14.73 18.20
C GLY A 481 10.07 -14.62 19.29
N PRO A 482 10.13 -13.58 20.15
CA PRO A 482 9.28 -13.45 21.34
C PRO A 482 7.77 -13.46 21.06
N GLU A 483 7.35 -12.93 19.93
CA GLU A 483 5.93 -12.86 19.55
C GLU A 483 5.35 -14.23 19.19
N LEU A 484 6.12 -15.07 18.48
CA LEU A 484 5.75 -16.46 18.23
C LEU A 484 5.63 -17.22 19.55
N THR A 485 6.59 -17.02 20.46
CA THR A 485 6.56 -17.65 21.80
C THR A 485 5.33 -17.24 22.58
N ALA A 486 4.97 -15.95 22.57
CA ALA A 486 3.75 -15.45 23.23
C ALA A 486 2.49 -16.06 22.62
N THR A 487 2.42 -16.14 21.28
CA THR A 487 1.30 -16.78 20.57
C THR A 487 1.20 -18.28 20.87
N ILE A 488 2.32 -19.01 20.91
CA ILE A 488 2.35 -20.41 21.30
C ILE A 488 1.79 -20.60 22.71
N VAL A 489 2.23 -19.78 23.67
CA VAL A 489 1.75 -19.84 25.06
C VAL A 489 0.26 -19.55 25.15
N LEU A 490 -0.23 -18.56 24.42
CA LEU A 490 -1.66 -18.22 24.35
C LEU A 490 -2.48 -19.38 23.80
N LEU A 491 -2.11 -19.93 22.64
CA LEU A 491 -2.83 -21.04 22.01
C LEU A 491 -2.81 -22.30 22.86
N ALA A 492 -1.68 -22.60 23.50
CA ALA A 492 -1.57 -23.75 24.41
C ALA A 492 -2.48 -23.65 25.64
N ARG A 493 -2.86 -22.43 26.05
CA ARG A 493 -3.79 -22.19 27.17
C ARG A 493 -5.24 -22.17 26.72
N ALA A 494 -5.51 -21.91 25.45
CA ALA A 494 -6.85 -21.88 24.92
C ALA A 494 -7.51 -23.26 24.94
N GLY A 495 -8.70 -23.34 25.52
CA GLY A 495 -9.40 -24.63 25.78
C GLY A 495 -9.63 -25.48 24.53
N LEU A 496 -9.79 -24.84 23.37
CA LEU A 496 -10.01 -25.50 22.08
C LEU A 496 -8.80 -26.41 21.66
N PHE A 497 -7.59 -26.04 22.07
CA PHE A 497 -6.33 -26.70 21.65
C PHE A 497 -5.69 -27.55 22.75
N ARG A 498 -6.41 -27.88 23.82
CA ARG A 498 -5.88 -28.63 24.98
C ARG A 498 -5.25 -29.99 24.63
N ARG A 499 -5.67 -30.62 23.53
CA ARG A 499 -5.17 -31.93 23.11
C ARG A 499 -4.19 -31.86 21.93
N CYS A 500 -3.80 -30.66 21.52
CA CYS A 500 -2.78 -30.47 20.51
C CYS A 500 -1.39 -30.68 21.12
N THR A 501 -0.51 -31.28 20.34
CA THR A 501 0.91 -31.41 20.68
C THR A 501 1.63 -30.06 20.60
N PRO A 502 2.78 -29.87 21.26
CA PRO A 502 3.57 -28.64 21.14
C PRO A 502 3.89 -28.25 19.70
N GLN A 503 4.18 -29.23 18.85
CA GLN A 503 4.47 -29.00 17.43
C GLN A 503 3.25 -28.49 16.67
N GLU A 504 2.06 -29.06 16.89
CA GLU A 504 0.80 -28.60 16.30
C GLU A 504 0.42 -27.19 16.76
N ILE A 505 0.66 -26.85 18.03
CA ILE A 505 0.49 -25.50 18.55
C ILE A 505 1.45 -24.52 17.88
N GLU A 506 2.70 -24.91 17.70
CA GLU A 506 3.70 -24.10 17.00
C GLU A 506 3.30 -23.86 15.54
N GLU A 507 2.86 -24.88 14.82
CA GLU A 507 2.34 -24.76 13.45
C GLU A 507 1.12 -23.84 13.37
N LEU A 508 0.17 -23.93 14.29
CA LEU A 508 -0.95 -23.00 14.38
C LEU A 508 -0.49 -21.56 14.67
N ALA A 509 0.42 -21.39 15.63
CA ALA A 509 0.92 -20.08 16.03
C ALA A 509 1.66 -19.36 14.90
N THR A 510 2.35 -20.10 14.01
CA THR A 510 3.00 -19.52 12.83
C THR A 510 2.00 -18.92 11.82
N THR A 511 0.75 -19.38 11.83
CA THR A 511 -0.31 -18.99 10.87
C THR A 511 -1.43 -18.16 11.49
N ALA A 512 -1.52 -18.09 12.82
CA ALA A 512 -2.45 -17.22 13.52
C ALA A 512 -2.05 -15.74 13.31
N TYR A 513 -3.01 -14.84 13.09
CA TYR A 513 -2.74 -13.42 12.85
C TYR A 513 -3.40 -12.53 13.91
N PRO A 514 -2.71 -11.47 14.37
CA PRO A 514 -3.24 -10.59 15.40
C PRO A 514 -4.37 -9.72 14.86
N MET A 515 -5.39 -9.51 15.68
CA MET A 515 -6.46 -8.56 15.43
C MET A 515 -6.77 -7.77 16.69
N SER A 516 -7.05 -6.48 16.53
CA SER A 516 -7.45 -5.60 17.63
C SER A 516 -8.87 -5.09 17.39
N PHE A 517 -9.63 -4.93 18.49
CA PHE A 517 -11.00 -4.43 18.47
C PHE A 517 -11.15 -3.35 19.55
N GLU A 518 -11.85 -2.27 19.20
CA GLU A 518 -12.20 -1.22 20.13
C GLU A 518 -13.55 -1.50 20.82
N PRO A 519 -13.84 -0.90 21.96
CA PRO A 519 -15.13 -1.07 22.62
C PRO A 519 -16.31 -0.76 21.69
N GLY A 520 -17.21 -1.72 21.53
CA GLY A 520 -18.36 -1.66 20.60
C GLY A 520 -18.13 -2.33 19.25
N ASP A 521 -16.89 -2.73 18.90
CA ASP A 521 -16.61 -3.49 17.70
C ASP A 521 -17.14 -4.91 17.80
N ARG A 522 -17.57 -5.46 16.66
CA ARG A 522 -18.12 -6.82 16.57
C ARG A 522 -17.10 -7.79 15.99
N LEU A 523 -16.64 -8.74 16.81
CA LEU A 523 -15.78 -9.84 16.40
C LEU A 523 -16.53 -10.82 15.50
N THR A 524 -17.81 -11.11 15.85
CA THR A 524 -18.71 -11.95 15.06
C THR A 524 -20.12 -11.38 15.05
N ILE A 525 -20.89 -11.68 14.01
CA ILE A 525 -22.30 -11.28 13.87
C ILE A 525 -23.14 -12.55 13.65
N GLN A 526 -24.15 -12.79 14.48
CA GLN A 526 -25.04 -13.93 14.35
C GLN A 526 -25.68 -13.99 12.96
N GLY A 527 -25.66 -15.17 12.33
CA GLY A 527 -26.17 -15.40 10.98
C GLY A 527 -25.20 -15.08 9.85
N ALA A 528 -24.06 -14.41 10.13
CA ALA A 528 -23.04 -14.17 9.13
C ALA A 528 -22.23 -15.45 8.81
N GLU A 529 -21.54 -15.46 7.67
CA GLU A 529 -20.63 -16.54 7.29
C GLU A 529 -19.45 -16.63 8.26
N SER A 530 -18.93 -17.82 8.49
CA SER A 530 -17.95 -18.10 9.52
C SER A 530 -16.68 -18.70 8.93
N LEU A 531 -15.62 -17.90 8.85
CA LEU A 531 -14.33 -18.29 8.24
C LEU A 531 -13.18 -18.38 9.25
N ASP A 532 -13.29 -17.71 10.42
CA ASP A 532 -12.25 -17.69 11.44
C ASP A 532 -12.79 -17.96 12.84
N CYS A 533 -11.92 -18.40 13.75
CA CYS A 533 -12.12 -18.26 15.18
C CYS A 533 -11.07 -17.33 15.78
N TYR A 534 -11.40 -16.73 16.92
CA TYR A 534 -10.56 -15.76 17.60
C TYR A 534 -10.19 -16.28 18.98
N VAL A 535 -8.90 -16.30 19.30
CA VAL A 535 -8.38 -16.54 20.65
C VAL A 535 -8.08 -15.19 21.29
N ILE A 536 -8.71 -14.90 22.42
CA ILE A 536 -8.58 -13.62 23.10
C ILE A 536 -7.28 -13.60 23.88
N ALA A 537 -6.39 -12.65 23.55
CA ALA A 537 -5.14 -12.42 24.26
C ALA A 537 -5.29 -11.39 25.38
N GLU A 538 -6.16 -10.38 25.17
CA GLU A 538 -6.40 -9.30 26.13
C GLU A 538 -7.81 -8.73 25.91
N GLY A 539 -8.45 -8.23 26.98
CA GLY A 539 -9.75 -7.58 26.93
C GLY A 539 -10.92 -8.52 27.15
N GLU A 540 -12.13 -7.96 27.09
CA GLU A 540 -13.40 -8.66 27.33
C GLU A 540 -14.42 -8.36 26.25
N ALA A 541 -15.26 -9.35 25.91
CA ALA A 541 -16.36 -9.22 24.97
C ALA A 541 -17.65 -9.84 25.49
N GLU A 542 -18.78 -9.26 25.08
CA GLU A 542 -20.13 -9.75 25.33
C GLU A 542 -20.57 -10.68 24.21
N VAL A 543 -21.14 -11.83 24.56
CA VAL A 543 -21.73 -12.81 23.62
C VAL A 543 -23.25 -12.71 23.68
N VAL A 544 -23.87 -12.37 22.54
CA VAL A 544 -25.30 -12.17 22.38
C VAL A 544 -25.87 -13.20 21.39
N ILE A 545 -26.93 -13.90 21.78
CA ILE A 545 -27.69 -14.82 20.93
C ILE A 545 -29.16 -14.39 20.95
N ASP A 546 -29.75 -14.22 19.76
CA ASP A 546 -31.15 -13.80 19.60
C ASP A 546 -31.51 -12.55 20.43
N GLY A 547 -30.57 -11.58 20.47
CA GLY A 547 -30.72 -10.33 21.18
C GLY A 547 -30.58 -10.41 22.72
N ARG A 548 -30.18 -11.56 23.26
CA ARG A 548 -29.96 -11.74 24.71
C ARG A 548 -28.49 -12.01 24.98
N THR A 549 -27.93 -11.28 25.95
CA THR A 549 -26.59 -11.56 26.47
C THR A 549 -26.59 -12.90 27.18
N VAL A 550 -25.72 -13.81 26.72
CA VAL A 550 -25.61 -15.16 27.28
C VAL A 550 -24.39 -15.31 28.18
N ARG A 551 -23.30 -14.55 27.92
CA ARG A 551 -22.07 -14.56 28.73
C ARG A 551 -21.11 -13.45 28.32
N THR A 552 -20.10 -13.22 29.16
CA THR A 552 -18.88 -12.47 28.83
C THR A 552 -17.73 -13.46 28.61
N VAL A 553 -16.81 -13.12 27.73
CA VAL A 553 -15.60 -13.87 27.40
C VAL A 553 -14.39 -12.96 27.55
N GLY A 554 -13.24 -13.54 27.92
CA GLY A 554 -12.02 -12.79 28.17
C GLY A 554 -10.76 -13.58 27.78
N GLU A 555 -9.63 -13.24 28.38
CA GLU A 555 -8.30 -13.81 28.06
C GLU A 555 -8.32 -15.35 28.06
N HIS A 556 -7.69 -15.95 27.04
CA HIS A 556 -7.64 -17.38 26.73
C HIS A 556 -8.97 -18.01 26.25
N ASP A 557 -10.07 -17.25 26.22
CA ASP A 557 -11.30 -17.75 25.60
C ASP A 557 -11.18 -17.78 24.07
N VAL A 558 -11.94 -18.73 23.48
CA VAL A 558 -12.08 -18.82 22.03
C VAL A 558 -13.50 -18.44 21.66
N VAL A 559 -13.67 -17.63 20.63
CA VAL A 559 -14.98 -17.24 20.10
C VAL A 559 -15.06 -17.43 18.60
N GLY A 560 -16.26 -17.73 18.11
CA GLY A 560 -16.52 -17.96 16.70
C GLY A 560 -16.04 -19.32 16.18
N GLU A 561 -15.62 -20.24 17.05
CA GLU A 561 -15.07 -21.56 16.71
C GLU A 561 -16.06 -22.52 16.08
N ARG A 562 -17.35 -22.36 16.40
CA ARG A 562 -18.39 -23.29 15.99
C ARG A 562 -18.62 -23.31 14.48
N GLY A 563 -18.81 -22.15 13.88
CA GLY A 563 -19.07 -22.05 12.47
C GLY A 563 -17.95 -22.62 11.58
N PRO A 564 -16.66 -22.30 11.83
CA PRO A 564 -15.54 -22.90 11.11
C PRO A 564 -15.46 -24.40 11.22
N LEU A 565 -15.70 -24.98 12.41
CA LEU A 565 -15.61 -26.42 12.63
C LEU A 565 -16.81 -27.20 12.10
N GLU A 566 -18.04 -26.66 12.27
CA GLU A 566 -19.29 -27.32 11.83
C GLU A 566 -19.71 -26.96 10.39
N GLY A 567 -19.08 -25.94 9.77
CA GLY A 567 -19.47 -25.45 8.44
C GLY A 567 -20.80 -24.71 8.44
N THR A 568 -21.16 -24.07 9.57
CA THR A 568 -22.42 -23.35 9.77
C THR A 568 -22.19 -21.84 9.86
N ALA A 569 -23.25 -21.04 9.73
CA ALA A 569 -23.21 -19.61 10.00
C ALA A 569 -22.88 -19.33 11.48
N ARG A 570 -22.45 -18.12 11.79
CA ARG A 570 -22.17 -17.63 13.17
C ARG A 570 -23.39 -17.82 14.07
N THR A 571 -23.21 -18.45 15.19
CA THR A 571 -24.31 -18.73 16.15
C THR A 571 -24.56 -17.60 17.13
N ALA A 572 -23.65 -16.63 17.22
CA ALA A 572 -23.74 -15.50 18.15
C ALA A 572 -23.12 -14.23 17.56
N THR A 573 -23.58 -13.09 18.04
CA THR A 573 -22.86 -11.81 17.93
C THR A 573 -21.93 -11.66 19.14
N VAL A 574 -20.65 -11.36 18.89
CA VAL A 574 -19.65 -11.10 19.93
C VAL A 574 -19.17 -9.65 19.76
N THR A 575 -19.35 -8.83 20.81
CA THR A 575 -19.03 -7.40 20.80
C THR A 575 -17.98 -7.09 21.86
N ALA A 576 -16.91 -6.40 21.50
CA ALA A 576 -15.87 -5.94 22.40
C ALA A 576 -16.44 -4.99 23.46
N MET A 577 -16.15 -5.23 24.74
CA MET A 577 -16.55 -4.37 25.88
C MET A 577 -15.40 -3.46 26.31
N SER A 578 -14.17 -3.87 26.05
CA SER A 578 -12.94 -3.11 26.27
C SER A 578 -12.12 -3.09 24.99
N HIS A 579 -10.97 -2.40 24.96
CA HIS A 579 -9.95 -2.67 23.97
C HIS A 579 -9.54 -4.14 24.03
N MET A 580 -9.50 -4.82 22.87
CA MET A 580 -9.19 -6.25 22.80
C MET A 580 -8.05 -6.50 21.84
N ALA A 581 -7.13 -7.38 22.24
CA ALA A 581 -6.17 -8.03 21.37
C ALA A 581 -6.55 -9.50 21.20
N THR A 582 -6.59 -10.00 19.97
CA THR A 582 -6.96 -11.38 19.65
C THR A 582 -6.02 -11.96 18.60
N TYR A 583 -6.01 -13.29 18.50
CA TYR A 583 -5.39 -14.00 17.39
C TYR A 583 -6.44 -14.78 16.61
N ALA A 584 -6.57 -14.47 15.32
CA ALA A 584 -7.49 -15.16 14.43
C ALA A 584 -6.84 -16.40 13.82
N ILE A 585 -7.59 -17.50 13.75
CA ILE A 585 -7.18 -18.76 13.13
C ILE A 585 -8.23 -19.10 12.08
N SER A 586 -7.80 -19.25 10.83
CA SER A 586 -8.72 -19.49 9.72
C SER A 586 -9.33 -20.91 9.78
N ARG A 587 -10.57 -21.03 9.25
CA ARG A 587 -11.24 -22.32 9.07
C ARG A 587 -10.37 -23.34 8.37
N ALA A 588 -9.67 -22.94 7.31
CA ALA A 588 -8.81 -23.84 6.56
C ALA A 588 -7.73 -24.47 7.44
N ARG A 589 -7.15 -23.71 8.39
CA ARG A 589 -6.13 -24.21 9.31
C ARG A 589 -6.69 -25.09 10.41
N LEU A 590 -7.89 -24.76 10.93
CA LEU A 590 -8.58 -25.63 11.89
C LEU A 590 -8.93 -26.98 11.28
N LEU A 591 -9.42 -26.99 10.04
CA LEU A 591 -9.78 -28.22 9.33
C LEU A 591 -8.52 -29.03 8.93
N ASP A 592 -7.46 -28.39 8.47
CA ASP A 592 -6.17 -29.03 8.15
C ASP A 592 -5.57 -29.73 9.40
N LEU A 593 -5.62 -29.03 10.55
CA LEU A 593 -5.20 -29.62 11.83
C LEU A 593 -6.08 -30.81 12.21
N ALA A 594 -7.40 -30.68 12.10
CA ALA A 594 -8.34 -31.75 12.43
C ALA A 594 -8.18 -32.98 11.52
N GLU A 595 -7.85 -32.78 10.25
CA GLU A 595 -7.60 -33.83 9.28
C GLU A 595 -6.28 -34.58 9.55
N LYS A 596 -5.22 -33.82 9.89
CA LYS A 596 -3.88 -34.38 10.14
C LYS A 596 -3.72 -35.02 11.53
N SER A 597 -4.49 -34.55 12.52
CA SER A 597 -4.41 -34.98 13.90
C SER A 597 -5.77 -35.41 14.48
N PRO A 598 -6.05 -36.72 14.48
CA PRO A 598 -7.28 -37.24 15.11
C PRO A 598 -7.40 -36.85 16.60
N THR A 599 -6.28 -36.75 17.32
CA THR A 599 -6.24 -36.36 18.74
C THR A 599 -6.63 -34.91 18.93
N ALA A 600 -6.11 -34.00 18.08
CA ALA A 600 -6.47 -32.58 18.09
C ALA A 600 -7.96 -32.41 17.71
N ALA A 601 -8.43 -33.12 16.67
CA ALA A 601 -9.83 -33.12 16.26
C ALA A 601 -10.76 -33.55 17.40
N GLU A 602 -10.45 -34.68 18.05
CA GLU A 602 -11.22 -35.18 19.20
C GLU A 602 -11.24 -34.15 20.34
N GLY A 603 -10.12 -33.48 20.59
CA GLY A 603 -9.99 -32.41 21.58
C GLY A 603 -10.88 -31.21 21.26
N MET A 604 -10.86 -30.73 20.03
CA MET A 604 -11.70 -29.62 19.55
C MET A 604 -13.20 -29.96 19.65
N PHE A 605 -13.61 -31.14 19.21
CA PHE A 605 -15.00 -31.57 19.33
C PHE A 605 -15.42 -31.84 20.79
N ALA A 606 -14.52 -32.30 21.65
CA ALA A 606 -14.80 -32.44 23.09
C ALA A 606 -15.05 -31.07 23.72
N TYR A 607 -14.19 -30.09 23.44
CA TYR A 607 -14.37 -28.70 23.88
C TYR A 607 -15.70 -28.11 23.44
N MET A 608 -16.09 -28.35 22.18
CA MET A 608 -17.37 -27.89 21.64
C MET A 608 -18.55 -28.52 22.40
N ARG A 609 -18.52 -29.83 22.67
CA ARG A 609 -19.58 -30.52 23.45
C ARG A 609 -19.66 -30.03 24.88
N GLU A 610 -18.54 -29.77 25.54
CA GLU A 610 -18.52 -29.18 26.90
C GLU A 610 -19.12 -27.78 26.92
N ARG A 611 -18.87 -26.99 25.90
CA ARG A 611 -19.28 -25.58 25.81
C ARG A 611 -20.73 -25.39 25.34
N TYR A 612 -21.28 -26.37 24.62
CA TYR A 612 -22.61 -26.34 24.02
C TYR A 612 -23.36 -27.66 24.26
N PRO A 613 -23.72 -27.98 25.54
CA PRO A 613 -24.23 -29.29 25.93
C PRO A 613 -25.61 -29.63 25.35
N ASP A 614 -26.41 -28.64 24.93
CA ASP A 614 -27.80 -28.82 24.53
C ASP A 614 -28.01 -28.93 23.00
N ARG A 615 -26.98 -29.24 22.21
CA ARG A 615 -27.12 -29.40 20.76
C ARG A 615 -26.22 -30.49 20.18
#